data_b29790e4369fc7764ebf7a6439f01349
#
_entry.id   b29790e4369fc7764ebf7a6439f01349
#
_cell.length_a   1.000
_cell.length_b   1.000
_cell.length_c   1.000
_cell.angle_alpha   90.00
_cell.angle_beta   90.00
_cell.angle_gamma   90.00
#
_symmetry.space_group_name_H-M   'P 1'
#
loop_
_entity.id
_entity.type
_entity.pdbx_description
1 polymer ?
#
loop_
_entity_poly.entity_id
_entity_poly.type
_entity_poly.pdbx_seq_one_letter_code
_entity_poly.pdbx_strand_id
1 'polypeptide(L)'
;FGPDNQKPVFCSLGVKDYGTSKLVGKELEHLKLELIDGNSSTPMHAIAFGMHRYNDHIKGMKPFNICYTVEENTYNGNTSIQLMIKDIKPDDI
;
A
#
# COMPACT_ATOMS: atom_id res chain seq x y z
N PHE A 1 21.30 -3.95 -7.61
CA PHE A 1 21.39 -2.50 -7.52
C PHE A 1 22.82 -2.08 -7.26
N GLY A 2 23.16 -0.85 -7.62
CA GLY A 2 24.48 -0.32 -7.41
C GLY A 2 24.73 0.05 -5.96
N PRO A 3 25.82 0.79 -5.71
CA PRO A 3 26.18 1.15 -4.34
C PRO A 3 25.11 1.95 -3.60
N ASP A 4 24.30 2.69 -4.32
CA ASP A 4 23.22 3.46 -3.71
C ASP A 4 22.02 2.59 -3.39
N ASN A 5 21.90 1.46 -4.06
CA ASN A 5 20.96 0.42 -3.73
C ASN A 5 19.53 0.92 -3.56
N GLN A 6 19.17 1.92 -4.34
CA GLN A 6 17.85 2.51 -4.25
C GLN A 6 16.87 1.76 -5.12
N LYS A 7 15.73 1.42 -4.53
CA LYS A 7 14.66 0.77 -5.28
C LYS A 7 13.87 1.81 -6.04
N PRO A 8 13.39 1.48 -7.24
CA PRO A 8 12.53 2.41 -7.95
C PRO A 8 11.23 2.62 -7.19
N VAL A 9 10.75 3.85 -7.26
CA VAL A 9 9.48 4.23 -6.66
C VAL A 9 8.45 4.33 -7.77
N PHE A 10 7.34 3.65 -7.57
CA PHE A 10 6.23 3.66 -8.52
C PHE A 10 5.07 4.42 -7.91
N CYS A 11 4.21 4.94 -8.76
CA CYS A 11 2.99 5.60 -8.31
C CYS A 11 1.79 4.99 -9.03
N SER A 12 0.72 4.78 -8.28
CA SER A 12 -0.54 4.33 -8.84
C SER A 12 -1.62 5.33 -8.45
N LEU A 13 -2.45 5.66 -9.41
CA LEU A 13 -3.48 6.68 -9.23
C LEU A 13 -4.84 6.03 -9.14
N GLY A 14 -5.66 6.58 -8.25
CA GLY A 14 -7.05 6.18 -8.17
C GLY A 14 -7.27 4.78 -7.64
N VAL A 15 -6.43 4.33 -6.70
CA VAL A 15 -6.64 3.04 -6.05
C VAL A 15 -7.65 3.21 -4.92
N LYS A 16 -8.31 2.12 -4.56
CA LYS A 16 -9.29 2.09 -3.49
C LYS A 16 -9.04 0.91 -2.57
N ASP A 17 -9.54 1.04 -1.34
CA ASP A 17 -9.53 -0.08 -0.40
C ASP A 17 -10.44 -1.19 -0.93
N TYR A 18 -9.93 -2.42 -0.89
CA TYR A 18 -10.72 -3.59 -1.25
C TYR A 18 -11.84 -3.84 -0.25
N GLY A 19 -11.73 -3.26 0.95
CA GLY A 19 -12.70 -3.45 2.02
C GLY A 19 -12.12 -4.17 3.22
N THR A 20 -10.88 -4.59 3.14
CA THR A 20 -10.23 -5.43 4.14
C THR A 20 -8.98 -4.80 4.74
N SER A 21 -8.67 -3.56 4.39
CA SER A 21 -7.54 -2.85 4.99
C SER A 21 -7.79 -2.61 6.47
N LYS A 22 -6.73 -2.62 7.26
CA LYS A 22 -6.87 -2.48 8.70
C LYS A 22 -5.63 -1.84 9.31
N LEU A 23 -5.80 -1.31 10.50
CA LEU A 23 -4.69 -0.83 11.29
C LEU A 23 -3.98 -2.02 11.93
N VAL A 24 -2.66 -1.96 11.95
CA VAL A 24 -1.83 -2.99 12.55
C VAL A 24 -0.72 -2.33 13.33
N GLY A 25 0.02 -3.12 14.08
CA GLY A 25 1.09 -2.63 14.91
C GLY A 25 0.69 -2.58 16.35
N LYS A 26 1.68 -2.38 17.21
CA LYS A 26 1.48 -2.42 18.65
C LYS A 26 0.51 -1.34 19.13
N GLU A 27 0.57 -0.17 18.50
CA GLU A 27 -0.30 0.96 18.84
C GLU A 27 -1.23 1.31 17.69
N LEU A 28 -1.39 0.39 16.74
CA LEU A 28 -2.23 0.58 15.56
C LEU A 28 -1.80 1.79 14.73
N GLU A 29 -0.50 2.00 14.65
CA GLU A 29 0.06 3.15 13.95
C GLU A 29 0.36 2.88 12.48
N HIS A 30 0.22 1.62 12.06
CA HIS A 30 0.52 1.24 10.67
C HIS A 30 -0.74 0.78 9.96
N LEU A 31 -0.73 0.87 8.64
CA LEU A 31 -1.85 0.41 7.82
C LEU A 31 -1.42 -0.81 7.03
N LYS A 32 -2.20 -1.87 7.15
CA LYS A 32 -2.09 -3.02 6.27
C LYS A 32 -3.19 -2.91 5.24
N LEU A 33 -2.80 -2.71 3.99
CA LEU A 33 -3.72 -2.33 2.93
C LEU A 33 -3.92 -3.47 1.96
N GLU A 34 -5.15 -3.61 1.50
CA GLU A 34 -5.47 -4.42 0.35
C GLU A 34 -6.19 -3.51 -0.63
N LEU A 35 -5.54 -3.23 -1.76
CA LEU A 35 -5.95 -2.17 -2.66
C LEU A 35 -6.32 -2.74 -4.02
N ILE A 36 -7.32 -2.13 -4.63
CA ILE A 36 -7.70 -2.46 -6.01
C ILE A 36 -7.68 -1.19 -6.84
N ASP A 37 -7.41 -1.38 -8.13
CA ASP A 37 -7.64 -0.33 -9.11
C ASP A 37 -8.83 -0.71 -9.97
N GLY A 38 -9.22 0.16 -10.89
CA GLY A 38 -10.40 -0.08 -11.69
C GLY A 38 -10.27 -1.20 -12.72
N ASN A 39 -9.07 -1.72 -12.91
CA ASN A 39 -8.79 -2.70 -13.96
C ASN A 39 -8.55 -4.10 -13.42
N SER A 40 -8.55 -4.27 -12.12
CA SER A 40 -8.23 -5.56 -11.52
C SER A 40 -9.21 -5.90 -10.43
N SER A 41 -9.57 -7.16 -10.35
CA SER A 41 -10.40 -7.67 -9.26
C SER A 41 -9.56 -8.30 -8.15
N THR A 42 -8.25 -8.40 -8.36
CA THR A 42 -7.35 -9.00 -7.39
C THR A 42 -6.69 -7.90 -6.57
N PRO A 43 -6.83 -7.92 -5.24
CA PRO A 43 -6.23 -6.86 -4.43
C PRO A 43 -4.71 -6.96 -4.39
N MET A 44 -4.08 -5.80 -4.27
CA MET A 44 -2.64 -5.69 -4.05
C MET A 44 -2.40 -5.52 -2.56
N HIS A 45 -1.50 -6.34 -2.02
CA HIS A 45 -1.14 -6.24 -0.61
C HIS A 45 -0.09 -5.16 -0.43
N ALA A 46 -0.31 -4.29 0.55
CA ALA A 46 0.58 -3.18 0.81
C ALA A 46 0.67 -2.93 2.31
N ILE A 47 1.76 -2.31 2.70
CA ILE A 47 1.95 -1.89 4.09
C ILE A 47 2.39 -0.43 4.10
N ALA A 48 1.78 0.37 4.97
CA ALA A 48 2.09 1.79 5.10
C ALA A 48 2.46 2.06 6.55
N PHE A 49 3.74 2.14 6.83
CA PHE A 49 4.23 2.34 8.19
C PHE A 49 4.00 3.77 8.64
N GLY A 50 3.43 3.92 9.83
CA GLY A 50 3.25 5.22 10.44
C GLY A 50 2.21 6.11 9.77
N MET A 51 1.33 5.53 8.95
CA MET A 51 0.38 6.30 8.16
C MET A 51 -1.07 6.10 8.61
N HIS A 52 -1.26 5.80 9.88
CA HIS A 52 -2.59 5.53 10.42
C HIS A 52 -3.55 6.71 10.23
N ARG A 53 -3.01 7.92 10.08
CA ARG A 53 -3.85 9.12 9.90
C ARG A 53 -4.69 9.07 8.62
N TYR A 54 -4.33 8.23 7.68
CA TYR A 54 -5.10 8.09 6.44
C TYR A 54 -6.21 7.07 6.53
N ASN A 55 -6.34 6.40 7.67
CA ASN A 55 -7.31 5.32 7.81
C ASN A 55 -8.75 5.75 7.51
N ASP A 56 -9.13 6.92 7.98
CA ASP A 56 -10.50 7.41 7.76
C ASP A 56 -10.79 7.60 6.27
N HIS A 57 -9.84 8.17 5.54
CA HIS A 57 -10.01 8.36 4.11
C HIS A 57 -10.14 7.02 3.39
N ILE A 58 -9.28 6.07 3.77
CA ILE A 58 -9.25 4.75 3.15
C ILE A 58 -10.54 4.00 3.43
N LYS A 59 -11.01 4.02 4.66
CA LYS A 59 -12.25 3.34 5.04
C LYS A 59 -13.48 3.98 4.41
N GLY A 60 -13.38 5.23 4.00
CA GLY A 60 -14.47 5.89 3.30
C GLY A 60 -14.66 5.42 1.87
N MET A 61 -13.83 4.50 1.40
CA MET A 61 -13.91 3.94 0.05
C MET A 61 -13.70 4.98 -1.04
N LYS A 62 -12.99 6.04 -0.71
CA LYS A 62 -12.66 7.09 -1.68
C LYS A 62 -11.35 6.74 -2.37
N PRO A 63 -11.21 7.08 -3.65
CA PRO A 63 -9.96 6.82 -4.35
C PRO A 63 -8.81 7.68 -3.79
N PHE A 64 -7.62 7.15 -3.91
CA PHE A 64 -6.44 7.89 -3.49
C PHE A 64 -5.25 7.45 -4.34
N ASN A 65 -4.19 8.23 -4.29
CA ASN A 65 -2.97 7.95 -5.03
C ASN A 65 -1.91 7.47 -4.05
N ILE A 66 -1.06 6.56 -4.51
CA ILE A 66 0.01 6.04 -3.68
C ILE A 66 1.33 6.08 -4.44
N CYS A 67 2.41 6.27 -3.70
CA CYS A 67 3.76 6.05 -4.18
C CYS A 67 4.36 4.94 -3.34
N TYR A 68 5.06 4.01 -3.98
CA TYR A 68 5.47 2.79 -3.29
C TYR A 68 6.70 2.18 -3.94
N THR A 69 7.37 1.32 -3.19
CA THR A 69 8.36 0.40 -3.74
C THR A 69 7.79 -1.00 -3.69
N VAL A 70 8.31 -1.87 -4.54
CA VAL A 70 7.86 -3.26 -4.60
C VAL A 70 8.83 -4.12 -3.81
N GLU A 71 8.31 -4.87 -2.86
CA GLU A 71 9.10 -5.78 -2.04
C GLU A 71 8.76 -7.20 -2.38
N GLU A 72 9.77 -8.03 -2.46
CA GLU A 72 9.60 -9.44 -2.72
C GLU A 72 9.95 -10.21 -1.46
N ASN A 73 9.00 -10.98 -0.95
CA ASN A 73 9.17 -11.77 0.26
C ASN A 73 9.18 -13.24 -0.10
N THR A 74 10.22 -13.95 0.32
CA THR A 74 10.32 -15.38 0.12
C THR A 74 10.24 -16.07 1.48
N TYR A 75 9.32 -16.99 1.60
CA TYR A 75 9.09 -17.70 2.85
C TYR A 75 8.69 -19.16 2.54
N ASN A 76 9.41 -20.10 3.09
CA ASN A 76 9.15 -21.54 2.87
C ASN A 76 9.09 -21.90 1.39
N GLY A 77 9.96 -21.29 0.58
CA GLY A 77 10.00 -21.56 -0.86
C GLY A 77 8.94 -20.84 -1.67
N ASN A 78 8.08 -20.06 -1.03
CA ASN A 78 7.06 -19.29 -1.72
C ASN A 78 7.45 -17.82 -1.77
N THR A 79 7.26 -17.22 -2.92
CA THR A 79 7.57 -15.81 -3.12
C THR A 79 6.28 -15.03 -3.27
N SER A 80 6.14 -13.95 -2.53
CA SER A 80 5.00 -13.06 -2.64
C SER A 80 5.47 -11.63 -2.83
N ILE A 81 4.61 -10.82 -3.43
CA ILE A 81 4.90 -9.42 -3.70
C ILE A 81 4.10 -8.58 -2.72
N GLN A 82 4.76 -7.61 -2.09
CA GLN A 82 4.12 -6.67 -1.20
C GLN A 82 4.58 -5.28 -1.57
N LEU A 83 3.66 -4.33 -1.55
CA LEU A 83 3.99 -2.94 -1.82
C LEU A 83 4.35 -2.26 -0.51
N MET A 84 5.46 -1.53 -0.52
CA MET A 84 5.86 -0.72 0.63
C MET A 84 5.49 0.72 0.32
N ILE A 85 4.45 1.22 0.97
CA ILE A 85 3.92 2.55 0.67
C ILE A 85 4.89 3.61 1.18
N LYS A 86 5.24 4.53 0.31
CA LYS A 86 6.09 5.66 0.67
C LYS A 86 5.28 6.91 0.93
N ASP A 87 4.15 7.04 0.24
CA ASP A 87 3.30 8.20 0.44
C ASP A 87 1.88 7.85 0.01
N ILE A 88 0.92 8.47 0.67
CA ILE A 88 -0.48 8.37 0.32
C ILE A 88 -0.97 9.77 0.04
N LYS A 89 -1.57 9.96 -1.12
CA LYS A 89 -2.12 11.26 -1.50
C LYS A 89 -3.60 11.09 -1.75
N PRO A 90 -4.43 11.53 -0.82
CA PRO A 90 -5.87 11.47 -1.04
C PRO A 90 -6.24 12.24 -2.28
N ASP A 91 -7.15 11.67 -3.04
CA ASP A 91 -7.61 12.31 -4.26
C ASP A 91 -8.62 13.36 -3.86
N ASP A 92 -8.21 14.61 -3.96
CA ASP A 92 -9.04 15.74 -3.59
C ASP A 92 -9.42 16.58 -4.81
N ILE A 93 -9.31 16.00 -5.95
CA ILE A 93 -9.66 16.67 -7.20
C ILE A 93 -11.16 16.90 -7.30
#